data_121433596e48ffa8d31059374cbc5c08
#
_entry.id   121433596e48ffa8d31059374cbc5c08
#
_cell.length_a   1.000
_cell.length_b   1.000
_cell.length_c   1.000
_cell.angle_alpha   90.00
_cell.angle_beta   90.00
_cell.angle_gamma   90.00
#
_symmetry.space_group_name_H-M   'P 1'
#
loop_
_entity.id
_entity.type
_entity.pdbx_description
1 polymer ?
#
loop_
_entity_poly.entity_id
_entity_poly.type
_entity_poly.pdbx_seq_one_letter_code
_entity_poly.pdbx_strand_id
1 'polypeptide(L)'
;MLDHWDNVDVHPVMGQVERGYAGGSIFYSGGSVREDLSRVRQYARLLAAVGIDRVAINNVNVHEREARLLTDGLDDVARIAAELRPYGIRVHLSVSFAAPMTLGGLPTSDPLDDDVRAWWRAAVDRAWAAIGDFGGFVVKADSEGEPDPFAYGRDHADGANMLAEAVAPHGGLVHWRAFVDNHTQDWRDRSTDRARAAHDHFAPLDGRFAGNVIVQVKHGPLDFQVREPVSPVLAAMPRTRLALELQATQEYTGQQQHAVYLGTAWSEILRWRPWGDEPGPDGGAPVTVADVASGRAAGRAGGFAAVSNVGDDRFWTGHPFAQANLYAYGRLAWDPSLDPIDVLDEWISLTFPGAPDVLRAGLHLILDDSWHTYELYSAPLGVGFMVRPGHHYGPDVDGYEYTPWGTYHFADRDGVGVDRTRATGTGYTGQYPKPWRDVYESLETCPDELLLFFHHVPYTHVLQGGSTVIQHIYDTHFDGVERVERMVSTWESVADLASDDVARRVRERLAEQLRSAVEWRDQVNTYFLRKSGIVDEKSRTIY
;
A
#
# COMPACT_ATOMS: atom_id res chain seq x y z
N MET A 1 12.77 3.09 1.15
CA MET A 1 12.69 2.91 -0.30
C MET A 1 11.36 3.42 -0.81
N LEU A 2 11.29 3.98 -2.01
CA LEU A 2 10.04 4.25 -2.70
C LEU A 2 9.94 3.40 -3.98
N ASP A 3 8.78 2.77 -4.16
CA ASP A 3 8.43 1.99 -5.33
C ASP A 3 7.49 2.82 -6.21
N HIS A 4 7.98 3.33 -7.34
CA HIS A 4 7.17 4.07 -8.29
C HIS A 4 6.42 3.13 -9.20
N TRP A 5 5.12 3.33 -9.33
CA TRP A 5 4.31 2.61 -10.30
C TRP A 5 4.20 3.39 -11.61
N ASP A 6 5.36 3.75 -12.14
CA ASP A 6 5.48 4.46 -13.41
C ASP A 6 5.65 3.47 -14.56
N ASN A 7 4.96 3.72 -15.66
CA ASN A 7 5.06 2.95 -16.90
C ASN A 7 5.77 3.77 -17.97
N VAL A 8 6.56 3.11 -18.80
CA VAL A 8 7.24 3.74 -19.94
C VAL A 8 6.20 4.21 -20.98
N ASP A 9 5.22 3.34 -21.26
CA ASP A 9 4.07 3.65 -22.10
C ASP A 9 2.82 3.98 -21.25
N VAL A 10 1.86 4.68 -21.83
CA VAL A 10 0.57 4.96 -21.19
C VAL A 10 -0.31 3.72 -21.28
N HIS A 11 -0.55 3.08 -20.14
CA HIS A 11 -1.46 1.94 -20.08
C HIS A 11 -2.93 2.43 -20.18
N PRO A 12 -3.81 1.72 -20.94
CA PRO A 12 -5.19 2.17 -21.16
C PRO A 12 -6.03 2.37 -19.90
N VAL A 13 -5.78 1.56 -18.87
CA VAL A 13 -6.51 1.60 -17.59
C VAL A 13 -5.69 2.28 -16.51
N MET A 14 -4.40 1.93 -16.42
CA MET A 14 -3.53 2.35 -15.31
C MET A 14 -2.86 3.70 -15.55
N GLY A 15 -2.95 4.28 -16.76
CA GLY A 15 -2.24 5.50 -17.09
C GLY A 15 -0.73 5.29 -17.21
N GLN A 16 0.03 6.36 -17.17
CA GLN A 16 1.50 6.31 -17.17
C GLN A 16 2.06 6.28 -15.75
N VAL A 17 1.52 7.11 -14.87
CA VAL A 17 1.65 6.98 -13.41
C VAL A 17 0.35 6.38 -12.93
N GLU A 18 0.39 5.35 -12.14
CA GLU A 18 -0.74 4.55 -11.70
C GLU A 18 -2.06 5.35 -11.59
N ARG A 19 -3.04 5.06 -12.46
CA ARG A 19 -4.35 5.74 -12.59
C ARG A 19 -4.30 7.26 -12.88
N GLY A 20 -3.14 7.84 -13.15
CA GLY A 20 -2.99 9.18 -13.72
C GLY A 20 -3.35 10.37 -12.83
N TYR A 21 -3.65 10.20 -11.55
CA TYR A 21 -4.07 11.31 -10.68
C TYR A 21 -2.95 12.27 -10.27
N ALA A 22 -1.69 11.90 -10.50
CA ALA A 22 -0.50 12.74 -10.30
C ALA A 22 0.04 13.35 -11.61
N GLY A 23 -0.66 13.17 -12.72
CA GLY A 23 -0.21 13.59 -14.06
C GLY A 23 0.58 12.50 -14.78
N GLY A 24 1.50 12.89 -15.67
CA GLY A 24 2.41 12.00 -16.37
C GLY A 24 3.65 11.66 -15.53
N SER A 25 4.44 10.68 -15.99
CA SER A 25 5.67 10.30 -15.31
C SER A 25 6.71 11.41 -15.32
N ILE A 26 7.45 11.54 -14.21
CA ILE A 26 8.64 12.40 -14.17
C ILE A 26 9.85 11.73 -14.85
N PHE A 27 9.80 10.41 -15.05
CA PHE A 27 10.88 9.63 -15.66
C PHE A 27 10.68 9.43 -17.17
N TYR A 28 9.43 9.20 -17.61
CA TYR A 28 9.12 8.73 -18.95
C TYR A 28 8.21 9.69 -19.72
N SER A 29 8.38 9.72 -21.05
CA SER A 29 7.49 10.43 -21.97
C SER A 29 7.65 9.87 -23.37
N GLY A 30 6.54 9.68 -24.11
CA GLY A 30 6.58 9.23 -25.49
C GLY A 30 7.25 7.87 -25.70
N GLY A 31 7.11 6.94 -24.72
CA GLY A 31 7.67 5.60 -24.80
C GLY A 31 9.18 5.49 -24.52
N SER A 32 9.77 6.51 -23.90
CA SER A 32 11.21 6.54 -23.55
C SER A 32 11.46 7.38 -22.31
N VAL A 33 12.67 7.32 -21.77
CA VAL A 33 13.12 8.22 -20.71
C VAL A 33 13.13 9.67 -21.22
N ARG A 34 12.63 10.60 -20.40
CA ARG A 34 12.58 12.03 -20.75
C ARG A 34 13.96 12.57 -21.10
N GLU A 35 14.03 13.49 -22.08
CA GLU A 35 15.26 14.22 -22.38
C GLU A 35 15.65 15.16 -21.24
N ASP A 36 14.67 15.92 -20.73
CA ASP A 36 14.84 16.80 -19.56
C ASP A 36 14.51 16.06 -18.27
N LEU A 37 15.52 15.80 -17.46
CA LEU A 37 15.44 15.17 -16.13
C LEU A 37 15.53 16.18 -14.97
N SER A 38 15.35 17.47 -15.24
CA SER A 38 15.40 18.52 -14.20
C SER A 38 14.39 18.28 -13.09
N ARG A 39 13.21 17.73 -13.43
CA ARG A 39 12.17 17.35 -12.45
C ARG A 39 12.63 16.18 -11.57
N VAL A 40 13.32 15.20 -12.12
CA VAL A 40 13.91 14.07 -11.36
C VAL A 40 14.95 14.60 -10.38
N ARG A 41 15.79 15.56 -10.76
CA ARG A 41 16.76 16.19 -9.86
C ARG A 41 16.10 16.93 -8.72
N GLN A 42 15.01 17.67 -8.98
CA GLN A 42 14.22 18.33 -7.93
C GLN A 42 13.63 17.29 -6.98
N TYR A 43 13.12 16.19 -7.51
CA TYR A 43 12.57 15.09 -6.73
C TYR A 43 13.64 14.41 -5.86
N ALA A 44 14.83 14.15 -6.42
CA ALA A 44 15.96 13.60 -5.67
C ALA A 44 16.31 14.46 -4.44
N ARG A 45 16.29 15.78 -4.58
CA ARG A 45 16.50 16.71 -3.48
C ARG A 45 15.42 16.59 -2.40
N LEU A 46 14.15 16.48 -2.82
CA LEU A 46 13.03 16.29 -1.90
C LEU A 46 13.18 14.96 -1.14
N LEU A 47 13.48 13.88 -1.84
CA LEU A 47 13.66 12.55 -1.24
C LEU A 47 14.79 12.52 -0.23
N ALA A 48 15.93 13.13 -0.55
CA ALA A 48 17.07 13.21 0.37
C ALA A 48 16.70 13.99 1.64
N ALA A 49 15.89 15.07 1.51
CA ALA A 49 15.45 15.87 2.65
C ALA A 49 14.55 15.09 3.62
N VAL A 50 13.86 14.06 3.15
CA VAL A 50 13.00 13.19 3.99
C VAL A 50 13.64 11.82 4.28
N GLY A 51 14.93 11.63 3.95
CA GLY A 51 15.69 10.44 4.32
C GLY A 51 15.47 9.20 3.44
N ILE A 52 14.96 9.36 2.22
CA ILE A 52 14.83 8.27 1.24
C ILE A 52 16.16 8.03 0.54
N ASP A 53 16.61 6.79 0.52
CA ASP A 53 17.91 6.39 -0.03
C ASP A 53 17.84 5.42 -1.23
N ARG A 54 16.64 4.94 -1.57
CA ARG A 54 16.41 3.99 -2.67
C ARG A 54 15.11 4.28 -3.39
N VAL A 55 15.11 4.12 -4.72
CA VAL A 55 13.94 4.32 -5.57
C VAL A 55 13.88 3.24 -6.64
N ALA A 56 12.78 2.49 -6.71
CA ALA A 56 12.42 1.73 -7.90
C ALA A 56 11.69 2.66 -8.87
N ILE A 57 12.14 2.72 -10.12
CA ILE A 57 11.69 3.75 -11.08
C ILE A 57 10.60 3.29 -12.04
N ASN A 58 10.17 2.04 -11.94
CA ASN A 58 9.13 1.48 -12.82
C ASN A 58 8.18 0.58 -12.04
N ASN A 59 6.98 0.42 -12.61
CA ASN A 59 5.91 -0.38 -12.04
C ASN A 59 6.35 -1.83 -11.75
N VAL A 60 5.88 -2.36 -10.63
CA VAL A 60 6.09 -3.77 -10.25
C VAL A 60 5.34 -4.76 -11.17
N ASN A 61 4.27 -4.29 -11.82
CA ASN A 61 3.62 -4.98 -12.94
C ASN A 61 4.43 -4.69 -14.20
N VAL A 62 5.46 -5.49 -14.48
CA VAL A 62 6.46 -5.21 -15.50
C VAL A 62 5.94 -5.63 -16.87
N HIS A 63 5.47 -4.68 -17.66
CA HIS A 63 5.08 -4.91 -19.03
C HIS A 63 6.29 -4.97 -19.99
N GLU A 64 6.06 -5.27 -21.27
CA GLU A 64 7.12 -5.50 -22.25
C GLU A 64 8.12 -4.32 -22.36
N ARG A 65 7.64 -3.08 -22.30
CA ARG A 65 8.50 -1.89 -22.41
C ARG A 65 9.33 -1.68 -21.15
N GLU A 66 8.74 -1.85 -19.98
CA GLU A 66 9.43 -1.76 -18.69
C GLU A 66 10.49 -2.85 -18.53
N ALA A 67 10.22 -4.06 -19.03
CA ALA A 67 11.18 -5.16 -19.03
C ALA A 67 12.47 -4.80 -19.79
N ARG A 68 12.37 -4.04 -20.88
CA ARG A 68 13.52 -3.59 -21.68
C ARG A 68 14.44 -2.59 -20.97
N LEU A 69 14.00 -1.97 -19.86
CA LEU A 69 14.87 -1.14 -19.03
C LEU A 69 16.07 -1.92 -18.49
N LEU A 70 15.96 -3.24 -18.37
CA LEU A 70 17.04 -4.15 -17.94
C LEU A 70 18.05 -4.45 -19.07
N THR A 71 17.72 -4.16 -20.33
CA THR A 71 18.54 -4.48 -21.50
C THR A 71 18.81 -3.23 -22.36
N ASP A 72 17.98 -3.00 -23.35
CA ASP A 72 18.17 -1.92 -24.34
C ASP A 72 18.03 -0.52 -23.71
N GLY A 73 17.29 -0.40 -22.59
CA GLY A 73 17.06 0.86 -21.87
C GLY A 73 18.08 1.17 -20.77
N LEU A 74 19.14 0.39 -20.58
CA LEU A 74 20.08 0.59 -19.47
C LEU A 74 20.80 1.95 -19.51
N ASP A 75 21.16 2.44 -20.68
CA ASP A 75 21.82 3.75 -20.82
C ASP A 75 20.86 4.88 -20.37
N ASP A 76 19.58 4.72 -20.64
CA ASP A 76 18.55 5.66 -20.21
C ASP A 76 18.31 5.59 -18.70
N VAL A 77 18.30 4.39 -18.12
CA VAL A 77 18.25 4.21 -16.66
C VAL A 77 19.47 4.84 -16.00
N ALA A 78 20.65 4.72 -16.60
CA ALA A 78 21.88 5.35 -16.10
C ALA A 78 21.79 6.88 -16.05
N ARG A 79 21.05 7.52 -16.98
CA ARG A 79 20.78 8.97 -16.96
C ARG A 79 19.92 9.34 -15.76
N ILE A 80 18.87 8.57 -15.45
CA ILE A 80 18.05 8.78 -14.24
C ILE A 80 18.90 8.59 -12.98
N ALA A 81 19.69 7.53 -12.91
CA ALA A 81 20.57 7.25 -11.79
C ALA A 81 21.59 8.37 -11.54
N ALA A 82 22.10 9.00 -12.61
CA ALA A 82 23.01 10.12 -12.52
C ALA A 82 22.39 11.36 -11.83
N GLU A 83 21.09 11.57 -11.96
CA GLU A 83 20.37 12.67 -11.27
C GLU A 83 20.12 12.35 -9.78
N LEU A 84 19.96 11.09 -9.42
CA LEU A 84 19.67 10.63 -8.06
C LEU A 84 20.94 10.45 -7.20
N ARG A 85 22.03 10.01 -7.81
CA ARG A 85 23.32 9.70 -7.16
C ARG A 85 23.92 10.83 -6.32
N PRO A 86 23.92 12.11 -6.74
CA PRO A 86 24.47 13.22 -5.93
C PRO A 86 23.78 13.39 -4.59
N TYR A 87 22.58 12.83 -4.44
CA TYR A 87 21.77 12.89 -3.23
C TYR A 87 21.82 11.58 -2.40
N GLY A 88 22.73 10.64 -2.78
CA GLY A 88 22.91 9.37 -2.09
C GLY A 88 21.79 8.35 -2.36
N ILE A 89 20.95 8.57 -3.39
CA ILE A 89 19.82 7.72 -3.72
C ILE A 89 20.23 6.71 -4.80
N ARG A 90 20.00 5.42 -4.53
CA ARG A 90 20.27 4.34 -5.47
C ARG A 90 19.00 3.95 -6.24
N VAL A 91 19.18 3.71 -7.53
CA VAL A 91 18.11 3.23 -8.41
C VAL A 91 17.96 1.72 -8.29
N HIS A 92 16.74 1.26 -8.21
CA HIS A 92 16.31 -0.13 -8.38
C HIS A 92 15.43 -0.24 -9.64
N LEU A 93 15.37 -1.43 -10.22
CA LEU A 93 14.40 -1.78 -11.26
C LEU A 93 13.45 -2.83 -10.75
N SER A 94 12.18 -2.65 -11.02
CA SER A 94 11.22 -3.76 -10.98
C SER A 94 11.45 -4.64 -12.22
N VAL A 95 11.54 -5.96 -12.03
CA VAL A 95 11.84 -6.91 -13.11
C VAL A 95 10.82 -8.04 -13.15
N SER A 96 10.48 -8.48 -14.37
CA SER A 96 9.69 -9.69 -14.55
C SER A 96 10.54 -10.92 -14.28
N PHE A 97 10.01 -11.86 -13.52
CA PHE A 97 10.65 -13.17 -13.30
C PHE A 97 10.82 -13.95 -14.62
N ALA A 98 9.96 -13.70 -15.61
CA ALA A 98 10.02 -14.30 -16.94
C ALA A 98 11.05 -13.66 -17.89
N ALA A 99 11.82 -12.67 -17.45
CA ALA A 99 12.77 -11.94 -18.31
C ALA A 99 13.74 -12.85 -19.10
N PRO A 100 14.25 -14.00 -18.58
CA PRO A 100 15.07 -14.92 -19.36
C PRO A 100 14.36 -15.47 -20.60
N MET A 101 13.04 -15.68 -20.51
CA MET A 101 12.22 -16.13 -21.66
C MET A 101 11.89 -14.95 -22.59
N THR A 102 11.36 -13.87 -22.04
CA THR A 102 10.79 -12.76 -22.82
C THR A 102 11.87 -11.87 -23.48
N LEU A 103 13.00 -11.70 -22.81
CA LEU A 103 14.13 -10.90 -23.30
C LEU A 103 15.31 -11.77 -23.76
N GLY A 104 15.53 -12.92 -23.12
CA GLY A 104 16.65 -13.81 -23.40
C GLY A 104 16.35 -14.88 -24.46
N GLY A 105 15.06 -15.11 -24.78
CA GLY A 105 14.64 -16.15 -25.72
C GLY A 105 14.89 -17.57 -25.20
N LEU A 106 15.08 -17.75 -23.89
CA LEU A 106 15.24 -19.06 -23.28
C LEU A 106 13.89 -19.81 -23.26
N PRO A 107 13.90 -21.15 -23.27
CA PRO A 107 12.65 -21.93 -23.25
C PRO A 107 11.99 -21.99 -21.86
N THR A 108 12.67 -21.52 -20.82
CA THR A 108 12.26 -21.62 -19.42
C THR A 108 12.75 -20.43 -18.62
N SER A 109 12.11 -20.18 -17.46
CA SER A 109 12.59 -19.31 -16.39
C SER A 109 12.75 -20.08 -15.06
N ASP A 110 12.91 -21.43 -15.11
CA ASP A 110 13.16 -22.23 -13.90
C ASP A 110 14.40 -21.68 -13.16
N PRO A 111 14.27 -21.26 -11.90
CA PRO A 111 15.36 -20.65 -11.14
C PRO A 111 16.54 -21.60 -10.84
N LEU A 112 16.34 -22.89 -11.06
CA LEU A 112 17.41 -23.89 -10.90
C LEU A 112 18.07 -24.30 -12.23
N ASP A 113 17.63 -23.76 -13.36
CA ASP A 113 18.24 -23.96 -14.66
C ASP A 113 19.53 -23.15 -14.79
N ASP A 114 20.62 -23.79 -15.26
CA ASP A 114 21.95 -23.17 -15.34
C ASP A 114 22.00 -22.04 -16.39
N ASP A 115 21.28 -22.16 -17.51
CA ASP A 115 21.22 -21.14 -18.56
C ASP A 115 20.42 -19.92 -18.07
N VAL A 116 19.34 -20.13 -17.31
CA VAL A 116 18.56 -19.06 -16.67
C VAL A 116 19.44 -18.29 -15.67
N ARG A 117 20.19 -19.00 -14.82
CA ARG A 117 21.12 -18.38 -13.87
C ARG A 117 22.25 -17.64 -14.58
N ALA A 118 22.79 -18.20 -15.66
CA ALA A 118 23.81 -17.52 -16.46
C ALA A 118 23.28 -16.24 -17.13
N TRP A 119 22.04 -16.30 -17.62
CA TRP A 119 21.38 -15.14 -18.22
C TRP A 119 21.24 -13.99 -17.20
N TRP A 120 20.75 -14.30 -15.98
CA TRP A 120 20.60 -13.30 -14.92
C TRP A 120 21.95 -12.72 -14.49
N ARG A 121 23.00 -13.53 -14.32
CA ARG A 121 24.34 -13.01 -14.02
C ARG A 121 24.81 -12.03 -15.10
N ALA A 122 24.66 -12.38 -16.36
CA ALA A 122 25.04 -11.50 -17.47
C ALA A 122 24.21 -10.21 -17.54
N ALA A 123 22.90 -10.26 -17.24
CA ALA A 123 22.05 -9.08 -17.17
C ALA A 123 22.46 -8.16 -16.01
N VAL A 124 22.75 -8.74 -14.85
CA VAL A 124 23.22 -8.03 -13.66
C VAL A 124 24.57 -7.36 -13.92
N ASP A 125 25.54 -8.07 -14.51
CA ASP A 125 26.86 -7.50 -14.82
C ASP A 125 26.74 -6.30 -15.76
N ARG A 126 25.85 -6.34 -16.75
CA ARG A 126 25.57 -5.20 -17.63
C ARG A 126 24.96 -4.04 -16.85
N ALA A 127 24.00 -4.30 -15.96
CA ALA A 127 23.36 -3.25 -15.17
C ALA A 127 24.38 -2.51 -14.29
N TRP A 128 25.27 -3.22 -13.60
CA TRP A 128 26.32 -2.59 -12.79
C TRP A 128 27.43 -1.95 -13.62
N ALA A 129 27.71 -2.44 -14.83
CA ALA A 129 28.63 -1.77 -15.75
C ALA A 129 28.08 -0.42 -16.23
N ALA A 130 26.77 -0.31 -16.45
CA ALA A 130 26.10 0.93 -16.84
C ALA A 130 25.88 1.86 -15.64
N ILE A 131 25.53 1.31 -14.46
CA ILE A 131 25.17 2.06 -13.27
C ILE A 131 25.96 1.52 -12.08
N GLY A 132 27.15 2.10 -11.84
CA GLY A 132 28.09 1.59 -10.86
C GLY A 132 27.60 1.49 -9.42
N ASP A 133 26.53 2.23 -9.05
CA ASP A 133 25.88 2.23 -7.75
C ASP A 133 24.45 1.67 -7.80
N PHE A 134 24.13 0.85 -8.80
CA PHE A 134 22.83 0.23 -8.93
C PHE A 134 22.42 -0.51 -7.65
N GLY A 135 21.16 -0.35 -7.21
CA GLY A 135 20.71 -0.88 -5.92
C GLY A 135 20.29 -2.33 -5.96
N GLY A 136 19.74 -2.79 -7.07
CA GLY A 136 19.19 -4.13 -7.24
C GLY A 136 17.77 -4.15 -7.80
N PHE A 137 17.02 -5.18 -7.45
CA PHE A 137 15.73 -5.48 -8.05
C PHE A 137 14.57 -5.43 -7.05
N VAL A 138 13.39 -5.11 -7.58
CA VAL A 138 12.09 -5.38 -6.95
C VAL A 138 11.37 -6.42 -7.80
N VAL A 139 10.79 -7.43 -7.15
CA VAL A 139 10.10 -8.53 -7.84
C VAL A 139 8.73 -8.76 -7.25
N LYS A 140 7.74 -8.79 -8.12
CA LYS A 140 6.40 -9.32 -7.87
C LYS A 140 6.28 -10.63 -8.66
N ALA A 141 6.07 -11.74 -7.97
CA ALA A 141 5.93 -13.06 -8.58
C ALA A 141 4.68 -13.74 -8.07
N ASP A 142 4.13 -14.69 -8.84
CA ASP A 142 2.91 -15.42 -8.53
C ASP A 142 1.68 -14.52 -8.31
N SER A 143 1.57 -13.51 -9.17
CA SER A 143 0.46 -12.58 -9.14
C SER A 143 0.09 -12.14 -10.55
N GLU A 144 -1.21 -12.08 -10.84
CA GLU A 144 -1.78 -11.53 -12.09
C GLU A 144 -1.31 -12.22 -13.39
N GLY A 145 -0.99 -13.53 -13.31
CA GLY A 145 -0.66 -14.35 -14.50
C GLY A 145 0.77 -14.25 -14.99
N GLU A 146 1.65 -13.58 -14.27
CA GLU A 146 3.09 -13.58 -14.54
C GLU A 146 3.67 -14.99 -14.28
N PRO A 147 4.58 -15.50 -15.15
CA PRO A 147 5.34 -16.70 -14.85
C PRO A 147 6.12 -16.54 -13.54
N ASP A 148 6.02 -17.53 -12.70
CA ASP A 148 6.54 -17.51 -11.34
C ASP A 148 7.28 -18.82 -11.02
N PRO A 149 7.95 -18.92 -9.87
CA PRO A 149 8.60 -20.15 -9.45
C PRO A 149 7.68 -21.38 -9.39
N PHE A 150 6.41 -21.20 -9.06
CA PHE A 150 5.46 -22.33 -8.96
C PHE A 150 5.17 -23.01 -10.30
N ALA A 151 5.24 -22.26 -11.41
CA ALA A 151 5.10 -22.84 -12.76
C ALA A 151 6.15 -23.92 -13.04
N TYR A 152 7.25 -23.93 -12.31
CA TYR A 152 8.37 -24.88 -12.44
C TYR A 152 8.45 -25.85 -11.25
N GLY A 153 7.46 -25.88 -10.36
CA GLY A 153 7.50 -26.67 -9.14
C GLY A 153 8.54 -26.19 -8.12
N ARG A 154 8.88 -24.89 -8.16
CA ARG A 154 9.78 -24.20 -7.24
C ARG A 154 8.98 -23.29 -6.30
N ASP A 155 9.63 -22.76 -5.26
CA ASP A 155 9.01 -21.82 -4.36
C ASP A 155 9.62 -20.41 -4.46
N HIS A 156 9.04 -19.46 -3.72
CA HIS A 156 9.53 -18.08 -3.71
C HIS A 156 10.98 -17.93 -3.25
N ALA A 157 11.48 -18.79 -2.35
CA ALA A 157 12.87 -18.75 -1.92
C ALA A 157 13.82 -19.19 -3.04
N ASP A 158 13.44 -20.19 -3.84
CA ASP A 158 14.23 -20.60 -5.01
C ASP A 158 14.37 -19.47 -6.02
N GLY A 159 13.25 -18.79 -6.33
CA GLY A 159 13.26 -17.66 -7.26
C GLY A 159 14.04 -16.44 -6.74
N ALA A 160 13.81 -16.05 -5.49
CA ALA A 160 14.48 -14.92 -4.89
C ALA A 160 15.99 -15.15 -4.74
N ASN A 161 16.39 -16.36 -4.34
CA ASN A 161 17.80 -16.73 -4.13
C ASN A 161 18.59 -16.78 -5.45
N MET A 162 17.97 -17.20 -6.56
CA MET A 162 18.59 -17.13 -7.89
C MET A 162 19.00 -15.68 -8.23
N LEU A 163 18.09 -14.72 -8.04
CA LEU A 163 18.40 -13.30 -8.28
C LEU A 163 19.43 -12.77 -7.27
N ALA A 164 19.29 -13.16 -6.00
CA ALA A 164 20.19 -12.76 -4.94
C ALA A 164 21.63 -13.24 -5.20
N GLU A 165 21.81 -14.45 -5.69
CA GLU A 165 23.12 -14.97 -6.14
C GLU A 165 23.70 -14.12 -7.27
N ALA A 166 22.88 -13.73 -8.25
CA ALA A 166 23.33 -12.92 -9.38
C ALA A 166 23.80 -11.53 -8.92
N VAL A 167 23.10 -10.85 -8.00
CA VAL A 167 23.45 -9.49 -7.56
C VAL A 167 24.49 -9.46 -6.42
N ALA A 168 24.76 -10.58 -5.74
CA ALA A 168 25.66 -10.64 -4.60
C ALA A 168 27.09 -10.14 -4.88
N PRO A 169 27.74 -10.45 -6.05
CA PRO A 169 29.08 -9.95 -6.35
C PRO A 169 29.18 -8.42 -6.37
N HIS A 170 28.09 -7.73 -6.61
CA HIS A 170 28.00 -6.28 -6.70
C HIS A 170 27.46 -5.63 -5.42
N GLY A 171 27.13 -6.42 -4.38
CA GLY A 171 26.51 -5.92 -3.16
C GLY A 171 25.05 -5.46 -3.34
N GLY A 172 24.37 -5.96 -4.39
CA GLY A 172 22.99 -5.65 -4.69
C GLY A 172 22.00 -6.34 -3.77
N LEU A 173 20.76 -5.81 -3.74
CA LEU A 173 19.65 -6.33 -2.97
C LEU A 173 18.53 -6.82 -3.89
N VAL A 174 17.78 -7.81 -3.43
CA VAL A 174 16.53 -8.25 -4.05
C VAL A 174 15.40 -7.98 -3.07
N HIS A 175 14.50 -7.09 -3.42
CA HIS A 175 13.23 -6.89 -2.74
C HIS A 175 12.20 -7.83 -3.38
N TRP A 176 11.81 -8.86 -2.65
CA TRP A 176 10.82 -9.84 -3.09
C TRP A 176 9.51 -9.59 -2.37
N ARG A 177 8.48 -9.17 -3.11
CA ARG A 177 7.20 -8.83 -2.51
C ARG A 177 6.45 -10.09 -2.10
N ALA A 178 6.02 -10.12 -0.83
CA ALA A 178 5.16 -11.17 -0.29
C ALA A 178 3.68 -10.88 -0.65
N PHE A 179 3.42 -10.78 -1.94
CA PHE A 179 2.10 -10.59 -2.49
C PHE A 179 1.76 -11.77 -3.40
N VAL A 180 0.83 -12.59 -2.95
CA VAL A 180 0.36 -13.76 -3.67
C VAL A 180 -1.12 -13.55 -3.96
N ASP A 181 -1.46 -13.53 -5.23
CA ASP A 181 -2.83 -13.53 -5.71
C ASP A 181 -3.04 -14.81 -6.51
N ASN A 182 -3.59 -15.84 -5.87
CA ASN A 182 -3.90 -17.07 -6.57
C ASN A 182 -5.17 -16.89 -7.40
N HIS A 183 -5.03 -16.29 -8.58
CA HIS A 183 -6.10 -16.02 -9.52
C HIS A 183 -6.81 -17.28 -10.06
N THR A 184 -6.25 -18.47 -9.82
CA THR A 184 -6.86 -19.76 -10.21
C THR A 184 -7.80 -20.32 -9.15
N GLN A 185 -7.87 -19.69 -7.97
CA GLN A 185 -8.68 -20.12 -6.84
C GLN A 185 -10.18 -19.99 -7.14
N ASP A 186 -10.96 -21.04 -6.85
CA ASP A 186 -12.41 -20.99 -7.05
C ASP A 186 -13.07 -20.11 -5.96
N TRP A 187 -13.62 -18.97 -6.37
CA TRP A 187 -14.32 -18.05 -5.49
C TRP A 187 -15.50 -18.67 -4.71
N ARG A 188 -16.01 -19.80 -5.16
CA ARG A 188 -17.08 -20.56 -4.47
C ARG A 188 -16.53 -21.39 -3.32
N ASP A 189 -15.26 -21.70 -3.33
CA ASP A 189 -14.59 -22.40 -2.24
C ASP A 189 -14.27 -21.43 -1.11
N ARG A 190 -15.17 -21.31 -0.14
CA ARG A 190 -15.02 -20.45 1.02
C ARG A 190 -13.99 -20.93 2.05
N SER A 191 -13.38 -22.09 1.84
CA SER A 191 -12.22 -22.51 2.63
C SER A 191 -10.96 -21.76 2.23
N THR A 192 -10.97 -21.13 1.06
CA THR A 192 -9.88 -20.31 0.54
C THR A 192 -10.14 -18.84 0.93
N ASP A 193 -9.07 -18.12 1.28
CA ASP A 193 -9.15 -16.73 1.70
C ASP A 193 -7.87 -16.00 1.25
N ARG A 194 -8.04 -14.94 0.47
CA ARG A 194 -6.92 -14.11 0.01
C ARG A 194 -6.07 -13.60 1.20
N ALA A 195 -6.71 -13.28 2.32
CA ALA A 195 -5.99 -12.83 3.51
C ALA A 195 -4.97 -13.84 4.04
N ARG A 196 -5.18 -15.14 3.79
CA ARG A 196 -4.26 -16.21 4.20
C ARG A 196 -3.06 -16.37 3.29
N ALA A 197 -3.19 -16.02 2.01
CA ALA A 197 -2.30 -16.47 0.95
C ALA A 197 -0.82 -16.10 1.23
N ALA A 198 -0.52 -14.86 1.55
CA ALA A 198 0.85 -14.44 1.82
C ALA A 198 1.49 -15.25 2.97
N HIS A 199 0.77 -15.45 4.08
CA HIS A 199 1.28 -16.23 5.20
C HIS A 199 1.46 -17.72 4.84
N ASP A 200 0.48 -18.33 4.18
CA ASP A 200 0.54 -19.76 3.82
C ASP A 200 1.72 -20.07 2.89
N HIS A 201 2.06 -19.13 1.99
CA HIS A 201 3.18 -19.30 1.05
C HIS A 201 4.55 -18.91 1.64
N PHE A 202 4.61 -17.87 2.48
CA PHE A 202 5.90 -17.33 2.93
C PHE A 202 6.35 -17.84 4.30
N ALA A 203 5.46 -18.05 5.26
CA ALA A 203 5.84 -18.51 6.60
C ALA A 203 6.64 -19.83 6.60
N PRO A 204 6.30 -20.85 5.76
CA PRO A 204 7.10 -22.07 5.66
C PRO A 204 8.53 -21.86 5.14
N LEU A 205 8.79 -20.72 4.49
CA LEU A 205 10.09 -20.39 3.88
C LEU A 205 11.00 -19.58 4.81
N ASP A 206 10.58 -19.34 6.06
CA ASP A 206 11.37 -18.55 7.00
C ASP A 206 12.78 -19.10 7.21
N GLY A 207 13.78 -18.25 6.97
CA GLY A 207 15.20 -18.60 7.06
C GLY A 207 15.76 -19.30 5.82
N ARG A 208 14.99 -19.46 4.73
CA ARG A 208 15.48 -20.01 3.46
C ARG A 208 15.95 -18.94 2.48
N PHE A 209 15.59 -17.69 2.70
CA PHE A 209 16.02 -16.58 1.85
C PHE A 209 17.47 -16.20 2.11
N ALA A 210 18.23 -15.91 1.05
CA ALA A 210 19.61 -15.45 1.12
C ALA A 210 19.72 -14.12 1.88
N GLY A 211 20.88 -13.81 2.45
CA GLY A 211 21.08 -12.64 3.32
C GLY A 211 20.90 -11.28 2.63
N ASN A 212 20.96 -11.23 1.29
CA ASN A 212 20.69 -10.03 0.48
C ASN A 212 19.31 -10.02 -0.16
N VAL A 213 18.42 -10.96 0.19
CA VAL A 213 16.99 -10.88 -0.08
C VAL A 213 16.30 -10.14 1.06
N ILE A 214 15.39 -9.26 0.71
CA ILE A 214 14.45 -8.58 1.62
C ILE A 214 13.05 -8.99 1.19
N VAL A 215 12.33 -9.69 2.05
CA VAL A 215 10.92 -9.99 1.80
C VAL A 215 10.10 -8.77 2.18
N GLN A 216 9.44 -8.16 1.19
CA GLN A 216 8.69 -6.93 1.32
C GLN A 216 7.23 -7.26 1.59
N VAL A 217 6.75 -6.96 2.79
CA VAL A 217 5.45 -7.36 3.32
C VAL A 217 4.54 -6.14 3.42
N LYS A 218 3.40 -6.17 2.73
CA LYS A 218 2.35 -5.16 2.91
C LYS A 218 1.90 -5.09 4.37
N HIS A 219 1.55 -3.90 4.83
CA HIS A 219 1.12 -3.73 6.22
C HIS A 219 -0.11 -4.58 6.58
N GLY A 220 -1.04 -4.74 5.64
CA GLY A 220 -2.24 -5.58 5.76
C GLY A 220 -2.18 -6.82 4.87
N PRO A 221 -3.04 -7.82 5.12
CA PRO A 221 -3.00 -9.10 4.40
C PRO A 221 -3.64 -9.06 3.01
N LEU A 222 -4.42 -8.01 2.67
CA LEU A 222 -5.12 -7.91 1.39
C LEU A 222 -4.38 -7.00 0.42
N ASP A 223 -4.67 -5.69 0.44
CA ASP A 223 -4.12 -4.78 -0.56
C ASP A 223 -4.26 -3.29 -0.19
N PHE A 224 -3.67 -2.86 0.90
CA PHE A 224 -3.72 -1.45 1.32
C PHE A 224 -5.13 -0.88 1.47
N GLN A 225 -6.10 -1.72 1.82
CA GLN A 225 -7.46 -1.26 2.07
C GLN A 225 -7.50 -0.26 3.23
N VAL A 226 -8.55 0.53 3.30
CA VAL A 226 -8.66 1.63 4.26
C VAL A 226 -8.38 1.17 5.70
N ARG A 227 -8.98 0.04 6.09
CA ARG A 227 -8.73 -0.61 7.39
C ARG A 227 -8.46 -2.10 7.16
N GLU A 228 -7.23 -2.51 7.43
CA GLU A 228 -6.84 -3.91 7.49
C GLU A 228 -6.15 -4.20 8.83
N PRO A 229 -6.26 -5.42 9.37
CA PRO A 229 -5.38 -5.81 10.46
C PRO A 229 -3.93 -5.89 9.98
N VAL A 230 -2.98 -5.74 10.87
CA VAL A 230 -1.56 -5.89 10.52
C VAL A 230 -1.29 -7.32 10.06
N SER A 231 -0.52 -7.48 9.01
CA SER A 231 -0.21 -8.79 8.39
C SER A 231 0.51 -9.73 9.36
N PRO A 232 0.02 -10.97 9.56
CA PRO A 232 0.68 -11.95 10.42
C PRO A 232 2.03 -12.44 9.88
N VAL A 233 2.33 -12.21 8.60
CA VAL A 233 3.65 -12.53 8.00
C VAL A 233 4.79 -11.84 8.75
N LEU A 234 4.55 -10.61 9.25
CA LEU A 234 5.53 -9.85 10.03
C LEU A 234 5.95 -10.54 11.34
N ALA A 235 5.09 -11.41 11.87
CA ALA A 235 5.40 -12.23 13.04
C ALA A 235 5.93 -13.62 12.68
N ALA A 236 5.63 -14.12 11.48
CA ALA A 236 5.84 -15.51 11.10
C ALA A 236 7.25 -15.81 10.56
N MET A 237 8.04 -14.78 10.25
CA MET A 237 9.33 -14.94 9.55
C MET A 237 10.51 -14.31 10.30
N PRO A 238 10.78 -14.70 11.57
CA PRO A 238 11.80 -14.07 12.41
C PRO A 238 13.24 -14.28 11.92
N ARG A 239 13.51 -15.27 11.05
CA ARG A 239 14.84 -15.57 10.52
C ARG A 239 15.11 -14.91 9.16
N THR A 240 14.13 -14.21 8.61
CA THR A 240 14.19 -13.57 7.29
C THR A 240 14.24 -12.04 7.46
N ARG A 241 14.92 -11.34 6.54
CA ARG A 241 14.88 -9.88 6.49
C ARG A 241 13.55 -9.43 5.94
N LEU A 242 12.77 -8.72 6.74
CA LEU A 242 11.45 -8.21 6.34
C LEU A 242 11.48 -6.70 6.20
N ALA A 243 10.98 -6.19 5.08
CA ALA A 243 10.61 -4.78 4.94
C ALA A 243 9.09 -4.63 5.14
N LEU A 244 8.70 -3.59 5.88
CA LEU A 244 7.31 -3.17 5.91
C LEU A 244 7.01 -2.37 4.64
N GLU A 245 5.99 -2.78 3.88
CA GLU A 245 5.50 -2.05 2.71
C GLU A 245 4.25 -1.27 3.07
N LEU A 246 4.34 0.06 2.94
CA LEU A 246 3.24 1.01 3.06
C LEU A 246 2.81 1.51 1.67
N GLN A 247 1.76 2.29 1.60
CA GLN A 247 1.35 2.95 0.37
C GLN A 247 1.27 4.46 0.62
N ALA A 248 2.27 5.22 0.13
CA ALA A 248 2.29 6.67 0.23
C ALA A 248 1.33 7.32 -0.77
N THR A 249 1.06 6.65 -1.89
CA THR A 249 -0.07 6.96 -2.75
C THR A 249 -1.38 6.52 -2.10
N GLN A 250 -2.48 7.09 -2.53
CA GLN A 250 -3.80 6.90 -1.93
C GLN A 250 -4.72 6.08 -2.84
N GLU A 251 -4.27 4.91 -3.31
CA GLU A 251 -5.04 4.10 -4.27
C GLU A 251 -6.48 3.85 -3.80
N TYR A 252 -6.63 3.41 -2.54
CA TYR A 252 -7.93 3.12 -1.93
C TYR A 252 -8.44 4.22 -1.00
N THR A 253 -7.70 5.32 -0.87
CA THR A 253 -8.08 6.45 -0.01
C THR A 253 -8.29 7.73 -0.82
N GLY A 254 -8.94 7.61 -1.99
CA GLY A 254 -9.35 8.70 -2.83
C GLY A 254 -8.34 9.16 -3.88
N GLN A 255 -7.31 8.35 -4.18
CA GLN A 255 -6.35 8.52 -5.30
C GLN A 255 -5.75 9.93 -5.36
N GLN A 256 -5.32 10.45 -4.21
CA GLN A 256 -4.78 11.81 -4.09
C GLN A 256 -5.73 12.92 -4.64
N GLN A 257 -7.02 12.59 -4.83
CA GLN A 257 -8.08 13.57 -5.08
C GLN A 257 -8.68 14.07 -3.76
N HIS A 258 -8.55 13.28 -2.69
CA HIS A 258 -9.06 13.57 -1.36
C HIS A 258 -7.94 14.00 -0.41
N ALA A 259 -8.25 14.90 0.51
CA ALA A 259 -7.38 15.25 1.64
C ALA A 259 -7.45 14.11 2.67
N VAL A 260 -6.43 13.25 2.67
CA VAL A 260 -6.28 12.14 3.60
C VAL A 260 -4.82 12.08 4.07
N TYR A 261 -4.59 12.37 5.33
CA TYR A 261 -3.28 12.26 5.95
C TYR A 261 -3.10 10.87 6.56
N LEU A 262 -2.19 10.09 5.98
CA LEU A 262 -1.96 8.68 6.32
C LEU A 262 -0.99 8.49 7.50
N GLY A 263 -0.31 9.54 7.95
CA GLY A 263 0.68 9.45 9.02
C GLY A 263 0.13 8.88 10.32
N THR A 264 -1.13 9.19 10.66
CA THR A 264 -1.82 8.65 11.84
C THR A 264 -2.01 7.15 11.75
N ALA A 265 -2.53 6.64 10.63
CA ALA A 265 -2.70 5.21 10.39
C ALA A 265 -1.36 4.46 10.39
N TRP A 266 -0.34 5.02 9.75
CA TRP A 266 0.98 4.40 9.75
C TRP A 266 1.62 4.35 11.13
N SER A 267 1.40 5.37 11.95
CA SER A 267 1.87 5.36 13.34
C SER A 267 1.24 4.25 14.18
N GLU A 268 -0.05 3.96 13.98
CA GLU A 268 -0.73 2.82 14.60
C GLU A 268 -0.10 1.50 14.17
N ILE A 269 0.10 1.30 12.86
CA ILE A 269 0.74 0.11 12.28
C ILE A 269 2.15 -0.08 12.82
N LEU A 270 2.98 0.96 12.82
CA LEU A 270 4.38 0.92 13.25
C LEU A 270 4.52 0.56 14.72
N ARG A 271 3.59 1.01 15.56
CA ARG A 271 3.56 0.75 17.00
C ARG A 271 2.87 -0.54 17.39
N TRP A 272 2.15 -1.16 16.47
CA TRP A 272 1.48 -2.42 16.76
C TRP A 272 2.51 -3.50 17.14
N ARG A 273 2.16 -4.36 18.12
CA ARG A 273 3.04 -5.37 18.67
C ARG A 273 2.60 -6.76 18.23
N PRO A 274 3.32 -7.41 17.31
CA PRO A 274 2.93 -8.72 16.78
C PRO A 274 2.68 -9.80 17.85
N TRP A 275 3.41 -9.74 18.96
CA TRP A 275 3.26 -10.68 20.09
C TRP A 275 2.59 -10.04 21.32
N GLY A 276 1.94 -8.90 21.18
CA GLY A 276 1.37 -8.15 22.30
C GLY A 276 2.45 -7.69 23.29
N ASP A 277 2.18 -7.83 24.57
CA ASP A 277 3.14 -7.51 25.64
C ASP A 277 4.12 -8.65 25.95
N GLU A 278 3.98 -9.79 25.28
CA GLU A 278 4.90 -10.91 25.39
C GLU A 278 6.22 -10.62 24.65
N PRO A 279 7.33 -11.20 25.09
CA PRO A 279 8.59 -11.14 24.36
C PRO A 279 8.45 -11.67 22.93
N GLY A 280 9.16 -11.06 21.99
CA GLY A 280 9.30 -11.60 20.64
C GLY A 280 10.10 -12.93 20.61
N PRO A 281 10.31 -13.50 19.42
CA PRO A 281 10.94 -14.83 19.24
C PRO A 281 12.33 -14.96 19.88
N ASP A 282 13.08 -13.87 19.96
CA ASP A 282 14.45 -13.86 20.51
C ASP A 282 14.48 -13.58 22.03
N GLY A 283 13.33 -13.41 22.67
CA GLY A 283 13.22 -13.00 24.08
C GLY A 283 13.54 -11.51 24.26
N GLY A 284 13.24 -10.95 25.41
CA GLY A 284 13.53 -9.54 25.72
C GLY A 284 12.28 -8.66 25.82
N ALA A 285 12.41 -7.38 25.47
CA ALA A 285 11.30 -6.44 25.51
C ALA A 285 10.24 -6.76 24.43
N PRO A 286 8.97 -6.34 24.63
CA PRO A 286 7.96 -6.40 23.58
C PRO A 286 8.41 -5.69 22.30
N VAL A 287 8.11 -6.30 21.16
CA VAL A 287 8.59 -5.92 19.84
C VAL A 287 7.45 -5.28 19.03
N THR A 288 7.72 -4.15 18.39
CA THR A 288 6.79 -3.48 17.47
C THR A 288 7.05 -3.90 16.02
N VAL A 289 6.11 -3.60 15.12
CA VAL A 289 6.29 -3.73 13.67
C VAL A 289 7.52 -2.94 13.20
N ALA A 290 7.70 -1.74 13.73
CA ALA A 290 8.88 -0.93 13.43
C ALA A 290 10.19 -1.60 13.87
N ASP A 291 10.20 -2.32 14.98
CA ASP A 291 11.37 -3.08 15.44
C ASP A 291 11.66 -4.30 14.54
N VAL A 292 10.61 -4.96 14.02
CA VAL A 292 10.77 -6.03 13.02
C VAL A 292 11.43 -5.48 11.76
N ALA A 293 10.88 -4.43 11.16
CA ALA A 293 11.37 -3.85 9.92
C ALA A 293 12.78 -3.24 10.07
N SER A 294 13.06 -2.54 11.16
CA SER A 294 14.37 -1.94 11.43
C SER A 294 15.44 -2.95 11.87
N GLY A 295 15.07 -4.22 12.08
CA GLY A 295 15.98 -5.26 12.54
C GLY A 295 16.36 -5.19 14.01
N ARG A 296 15.73 -4.31 14.80
CA ARG A 296 15.98 -4.23 16.25
C ARG A 296 15.52 -5.50 16.97
N ALA A 297 14.54 -6.21 16.41
CA ALA A 297 14.03 -7.45 16.98
C ALA A 297 14.98 -8.64 16.80
N ALA A 298 15.65 -8.76 15.64
CA ALA A 298 16.41 -9.97 15.28
C ALA A 298 17.77 -9.68 14.59
N GLY A 299 18.23 -8.45 14.61
CA GLY A 299 19.48 -8.03 13.96
C GLY A 299 19.46 -8.09 12.42
N ARG A 300 18.29 -8.21 11.80
CA ARG A 300 18.09 -8.38 10.35
C ARG A 300 17.18 -7.30 9.78
N ALA A 301 17.73 -6.11 9.57
CA ALA A 301 16.98 -5.02 8.98
C ALA A 301 16.58 -5.31 7.53
N GLY A 302 15.28 -5.27 7.22
CA GLY A 302 14.76 -5.18 5.86
C GLY A 302 14.44 -3.73 5.49
N GLY A 303 14.02 -2.93 6.45
CA GLY A 303 13.71 -1.52 6.29
C GLY A 303 12.24 -1.26 5.98
N PHE A 304 12.01 -0.13 5.31
CA PHE A 304 10.68 0.33 4.94
C PHE A 304 10.62 0.59 3.44
N ALA A 305 9.54 0.18 2.82
CA ALA A 305 9.22 0.49 1.44
C ALA A 305 7.83 1.16 1.38
N ALA A 306 7.61 2.00 0.39
CA ALA A 306 6.28 2.54 0.12
C ALA A 306 6.04 2.69 -1.37
N VAL A 307 4.82 2.39 -1.79
CA VAL A 307 4.36 2.73 -3.14
C VAL A 307 4.13 4.23 -3.22
N SER A 308 4.63 4.84 -4.27
CA SER A 308 4.52 6.28 -4.49
C SER A 308 4.09 6.60 -5.92
N ASN A 309 3.10 7.48 -6.07
CA ASN A 309 2.66 8.01 -7.36
C ASN A 309 2.92 9.52 -7.39
N VAL A 310 4.16 9.88 -7.69
CA VAL A 310 4.60 11.24 -7.94
C VAL A 310 4.69 11.45 -9.45
N GLY A 311 3.96 12.46 -9.94
CA GLY A 311 3.92 12.76 -11.36
C GLY A 311 4.43 14.16 -11.72
N ASP A 312 4.20 14.54 -12.98
CA ASP A 312 4.60 15.85 -13.49
C ASP A 312 3.58 16.97 -13.19
N ASP A 313 2.50 16.65 -12.42
CA ASP A 313 1.62 17.69 -11.89
C ASP A 313 2.42 18.72 -11.08
N ARG A 314 2.01 19.98 -11.12
CA ARG A 314 2.67 21.08 -10.41
C ARG A 314 2.86 20.79 -8.92
N PHE A 315 1.89 20.12 -8.31
CA PHE A 315 1.89 19.74 -6.89
C PHE A 315 2.43 18.33 -6.65
N TRP A 316 3.19 17.72 -7.58
CA TRP A 316 3.80 16.40 -7.49
C TRP A 316 2.80 15.24 -7.40
N THR A 317 1.87 15.32 -6.47
CA THR A 317 0.88 14.29 -6.13
C THR A 317 -0.51 14.59 -6.68
N GLY A 318 -0.68 15.71 -7.41
CA GLY A 318 -1.98 16.17 -7.90
C GLY A 318 -2.86 16.88 -6.86
N HIS A 319 -2.59 16.69 -5.58
CA HIS A 319 -3.21 17.39 -4.45
C HIS A 319 -2.14 17.99 -3.55
N PRO A 320 -2.18 19.29 -3.22
CA PRO A 320 -1.17 19.91 -2.35
C PRO A 320 -0.99 19.18 -1.01
N PHE A 321 -2.09 18.74 -0.39
CA PHE A 321 -2.05 18.09 0.93
C PHE A 321 -1.56 16.64 0.89
N ALA A 322 -1.69 15.93 -0.24
CA ALA A 322 -1.17 14.57 -0.37
C ALA A 322 0.37 14.50 -0.30
N GLN A 323 1.06 15.62 -0.50
CA GLN A 323 2.52 15.71 -0.29
C GLN A 323 2.91 15.45 1.17
N ALA A 324 2.00 15.72 2.13
CA ALA A 324 2.21 15.43 3.54
C ALA A 324 2.45 13.93 3.78
N ASN A 325 1.83 13.05 2.99
CA ASN A 325 2.03 11.60 3.09
C ASN A 325 3.45 11.18 2.72
N LEU A 326 4.03 11.77 1.67
CA LEU A 326 5.43 11.49 1.31
C LEU A 326 6.40 11.96 2.38
N TYR A 327 6.14 13.15 2.96
CA TYR A 327 6.92 13.68 4.07
C TYR A 327 6.82 12.78 5.31
N ALA A 328 5.59 12.44 5.70
CA ALA A 328 5.34 11.60 6.86
C ALA A 328 5.97 10.21 6.73
N TYR A 329 5.90 9.61 5.54
CA TYR A 329 6.55 8.33 5.29
C TYR A 329 8.06 8.40 5.57
N GLY A 330 8.76 9.38 5.02
CA GLY A 330 10.19 9.53 5.23
C GLY A 330 10.54 9.73 6.71
N ARG A 331 9.79 10.62 7.40
CA ARG A 331 10.02 10.91 8.82
C ARG A 331 9.76 9.70 9.73
N LEU A 332 8.64 9.01 9.53
CA LEU A 332 8.26 7.82 10.33
C LEU A 332 9.11 6.59 10.01
N ALA A 333 9.57 6.41 8.77
CA ALA A 333 10.52 5.36 8.42
C ALA A 333 11.88 5.58 9.07
N TRP A 334 12.29 6.83 9.25
CA TRP A 334 13.54 7.21 9.91
C TRP A 334 13.44 7.11 11.44
N ASP A 335 12.36 7.64 12.00
CA ASP A 335 12.07 7.56 13.43
C ASP A 335 10.59 7.21 13.69
N PRO A 336 10.27 5.92 13.85
CA PRO A 336 8.89 5.47 14.09
C PRO A 336 8.28 5.92 15.42
N SER A 337 9.06 6.52 16.32
CA SER A 337 8.57 7.00 17.61
C SER A 337 7.94 8.39 17.54
N LEU A 338 8.13 9.11 16.42
CA LEU A 338 7.58 10.46 16.24
C LEU A 338 6.06 10.48 16.33
N ASP A 339 5.51 11.55 16.90
CA ASP A 339 4.08 11.81 16.83
C ASP A 339 3.69 12.21 15.40
N PRO A 340 2.71 11.56 14.77
CA PRO A 340 2.32 11.86 13.40
C PRO A 340 1.75 13.27 13.24
N ILE A 341 1.17 13.86 14.28
CA ILE A 341 0.66 15.24 14.25
C ILE A 341 1.80 16.24 14.31
N ASP A 342 2.84 15.99 15.10
CA ASP A 342 4.06 16.82 15.09
C ASP A 342 4.75 16.76 13.72
N VAL A 343 4.79 15.58 13.08
CA VAL A 343 5.31 15.43 11.72
C VAL A 343 4.47 16.21 10.69
N LEU A 344 3.15 16.22 10.85
CA LEU A 344 2.28 17.05 10.02
C LEU A 344 2.55 18.54 10.21
N ASP A 345 2.76 18.98 11.45
CA ASP A 345 3.09 20.37 11.75
C ASP A 345 4.46 20.78 11.17
N GLU A 346 5.45 19.89 11.19
CA GLU A 346 6.73 20.09 10.48
C GLU A 346 6.48 20.33 8.97
N TRP A 347 5.68 19.46 8.33
CA TRP A 347 5.34 19.60 6.91
C TRP A 347 4.59 20.90 6.61
N ILE A 348 3.63 21.28 7.45
CA ILE A 348 2.90 22.57 7.33
C ILE A 348 3.89 23.74 7.39
N SER A 349 4.81 23.70 8.35
CA SER A 349 5.81 24.77 8.53
C SER A 349 6.74 24.94 7.32
N LEU A 350 7.12 23.82 6.69
CA LEU A 350 7.99 23.80 5.50
C LEU A 350 7.25 24.20 4.23
N THR A 351 5.98 23.79 4.10
CA THR A 351 5.17 24.01 2.90
C THR A 351 4.56 25.41 2.86
N PHE A 352 4.22 25.95 4.02
CA PHE A 352 3.60 27.26 4.20
C PHE A 352 4.46 28.17 5.10
N PRO A 353 5.69 28.53 4.67
CA PRO A 353 6.60 29.30 5.50
C PRO A 353 6.01 30.68 5.84
N GLY A 354 5.98 31.01 7.14
CA GLY A 354 5.37 32.25 7.61
C GLY A 354 3.85 32.28 7.64
N ALA A 355 3.20 31.10 7.51
CA ALA A 355 1.75 30.99 7.63
C ALA A 355 1.25 31.57 8.98
N PRO A 356 0.19 32.38 8.96
CA PRO A 356 -0.46 32.82 10.20
C PRO A 356 -1.01 31.61 10.98
N ASP A 357 -1.11 31.76 12.31
CA ASP A 357 -1.61 30.69 13.20
C ASP A 357 -3.00 30.19 12.79
N VAL A 358 -3.86 31.07 12.27
CA VAL A 358 -5.20 30.69 11.81
C VAL A 358 -5.16 29.76 10.59
N LEU A 359 -4.20 29.93 9.66
CA LEU A 359 -4.02 28.99 8.54
C LEU A 359 -3.49 27.65 9.04
N ARG A 360 -2.51 27.67 9.94
CA ARG A 360 -1.97 26.44 10.56
C ARG A 360 -3.07 25.65 11.27
N ALA A 361 -3.86 26.31 12.11
CA ALA A 361 -4.98 25.69 12.80
C ALA A 361 -6.03 25.13 11.83
N GLY A 362 -6.33 25.85 10.75
CA GLY A 362 -7.23 25.37 9.69
C GLY A 362 -6.71 24.12 8.99
N LEU A 363 -5.41 24.04 8.70
CA LEU A 363 -4.79 22.85 8.10
C LEU A 363 -4.86 21.65 9.05
N HIS A 364 -4.61 21.83 10.35
CA HIS A 364 -4.79 20.76 11.34
C HIS A 364 -6.23 20.31 11.45
N LEU A 365 -7.20 21.23 11.50
CA LEU A 365 -8.64 20.88 11.51
C LEU A 365 -9.06 20.05 10.27
N ILE A 366 -8.39 20.22 9.14
CA ILE A 366 -8.66 19.46 7.92
C ILE A 366 -7.94 18.10 7.95
N LEU A 367 -6.68 18.04 8.39
CA LEU A 367 -5.80 16.91 8.12
C LEU A 367 -5.63 15.93 9.30
N ASP A 368 -5.68 16.39 10.55
CA ASP A 368 -5.35 15.55 11.73
C ASP A 368 -6.16 14.25 11.78
N ASP A 369 -7.47 14.33 11.49
CA ASP A 369 -8.41 13.20 11.54
C ASP A 369 -8.95 12.82 10.15
N SER A 370 -8.26 13.24 9.08
CA SER A 370 -8.76 13.07 7.71
C SER A 370 -8.78 11.62 7.22
N TRP A 371 -7.85 10.78 7.69
CA TRP A 371 -7.89 9.35 7.40
C TRP A 371 -9.11 8.68 8.02
N HIS A 372 -9.38 8.93 9.31
CA HIS A 372 -10.58 8.41 9.96
C HIS A 372 -11.87 8.96 9.31
N THR A 373 -11.86 10.23 8.90
CA THR A 373 -12.98 10.79 8.13
C THR A 373 -13.23 10.00 6.84
N TYR A 374 -12.18 9.62 6.11
CA TYR A 374 -12.29 8.78 4.92
C TYR A 374 -12.85 7.39 5.25
N GLU A 375 -12.35 6.75 6.31
CA GLU A 375 -12.84 5.46 6.81
C GLU A 375 -14.35 5.51 7.10
N LEU A 376 -14.83 6.55 7.79
CA LEU A 376 -16.24 6.70 8.16
C LEU A 376 -17.17 6.67 6.97
N TYR A 377 -16.84 7.33 5.86
CA TYR A 377 -17.74 7.36 4.71
C TYR A 377 -17.49 6.26 3.67
N SER A 378 -16.51 5.38 3.87
CA SER A 378 -16.15 4.37 2.85
C SER A 378 -16.10 2.93 3.36
N ALA A 379 -15.47 2.65 4.50
CA ALA A 379 -15.10 1.29 4.92
C ALA A 379 -15.43 1.01 6.39
N PRO A 380 -16.70 0.93 6.76
CA PRO A 380 -17.08 0.73 8.16
C PRO A 380 -16.65 -0.65 8.66
N LEU A 381 -16.17 -0.71 9.93
CA LEU A 381 -15.92 -1.96 10.68
C LEU A 381 -14.96 -2.94 9.98
N GLY A 382 -14.03 -2.44 9.15
CA GLY A 382 -13.05 -3.28 8.47
C GLY A 382 -13.54 -3.94 7.18
N VAL A 383 -14.64 -3.48 6.60
CA VAL A 383 -15.06 -3.88 5.26
C VAL A 383 -14.11 -3.29 4.22
N GLY A 384 -13.57 -4.14 3.35
CA GLY A 384 -12.71 -3.72 2.25
C GLY A 384 -13.36 -3.89 0.87
N PHE A 385 -12.67 -3.41 -0.16
CA PHE A 385 -12.99 -3.59 -1.59
C PHE A 385 -14.41 -3.16 -2.02
N MET A 386 -15.01 -2.17 -1.35
CA MET A 386 -16.25 -1.57 -1.81
C MET A 386 -16.00 -0.46 -2.84
N VAL A 387 -14.87 -0.51 -3.54
CA VAL A 387 -14.46 0.41 -4.60
C VAL A 387 -14.72 -0.20 -5.98
N ARG A 388 -14.82 0.65 -7.00
CA ARG A 388 -14.99 0.22 -8.39
C ARG A 388 -13.81 -0.63 -8.85
N PRO A 389 -14.07 -1.84 -9.37
CA PRO A 389 -13.01 -2.73 -9.86
C PRO A 389 -12.16 -2.06 -10.95
N GLY A 390 -10.86 -2.36 -10.95
CA GLY A 390 -9.90 -1.85 -11.92
C GLY A 390 -9.57 -0.36 -11.78
N HIS A 391 -10.53 0.48 -11.46
CA HIS A 391 -10.32 1.92 -11.31
C HIS A 391 -9.99 2.32 -9.88
N HIS A 392 -10.53 1.65 -8.89
CA HIS A 392 -10.37 1.85 -7.44
C HIS A 392 -10.79 3.24 -6.92
N TYR A 393 -11.63 3.96 -7.65
CA TYR A 393 -12.14 5.27 -7.25
C TYR A 393 -13.67 5.30 -7.21
N GLY A 394 -14.21 5.75 -6.08
CA GLY A 394 -15.64 5.78 -5.83
C GLY A 394 -16.22 4.42 -5.43
N PRO A 395 -17.46 4.40 -4.93
CA PRO A 395 -18.10 3.20 -4.39
C PRO A 395 -18.52 2.22 -5.48
N ASP A 396 -18.36 0.93 -5.19
CA ASP A 396 -19.06 -0.18 -5.83
C ASP A 396 -19.37 -1.23 -4.77
N VAL A 397 -20.64 -1.31 -4.39
CA VAL A 397 -21.07 -2.17 -3.27
C VAL A 397 -21.03 -3.66 -3.59
N ASP A 398 -21.01 -4.03 -4.84
CA ASP A 398 -20.85 -5.39 -5.34
C ASP A 398 -19.48 -5.60 -6.01
N GLY A 399 -18.56 -4.66 -5.80
CA GLY A 399 -17.22 -4.70 -6.37
C GLY A 399 -16.42 -5.93 -5.94
N TYR A 400 -15.62 -6.41 -6.88
CA TYR A 400 -14.58 -7.41 -6.65
C TYR A 400 -13.39 -7.06 -7.53
N GLU A 401 -12.22 -7.55 -7.17
CA GLU A 401 -11.02 -7.36 -7.98
C GLU A 401 -10.99 -8.39 -9.15
N TYR A 402 -9.87 -8.72 -9.69
CA TYR A 402 -9.65 -9.46 -10.95
C TYR A 402 -10.36 -10.80 -11.11
N THR A 403 -10.78 -11.44 -10.04
CA THR A 403 -11.50 -12.71 -10.10
C THR A 403 -12.81 -12.62 -9.34
N PRO A 404 -13.82 -13.39 -9.75
CA PRO A 404 -15.10 -13.43 -9.06
C PRO A 404 -14.99 -14.20 -7.74
N TRP A 405 -14.20 -13.69 -6.80
CA TRP A 405 -14.14 -14.16 -5.41
C TRP A 405 -15.46 -13.95 -4.67
N GLY A 406 -16.42 -13.34 -5.32
CA GLY A 406 -17.62 -12.78 -4.72
C GLY A 406 -17.33 -11.41 -4.15
N THR A 407 -18.31 -10.84 -3.46
CA THR A 407 -18.08 -9.60 -2.73
C THR A 407 -17.18 -9.86 -1.54
N TYR A 408 -16.19 -9.02 -1.31
CA TYR A 408 -15.26 -9.15 -0.19
C TYR A 408 -15.89 -8.95 1.19
N HIS A 409 -17.10 -8.42 1.26
CA HIS A 409 -17.85 -8.21 2.49
C HIS A 409 -18.88 -9.31 2.78
N PHE A 410 -19.12 -10.24 1.86
CA PHE A 410 -20.07 -11.34 1.98
C PHE A 410 -21.46 -10.94 2.52
N ALA A 411 -21.92 -9.72 2.24
CA ALA A 411 -23.23 -9.27 2.68
C ALA A 411 -24.35 -10.07 2.00
N ASP A 412 -25.22 -10.63 2.82
CA ASP A 412 -26.44 -11.30 2.41
C ASP A 412 -27.64 -10.74 3.23
N ARG A 413 -28.78 -11.43 3.21
CA ARG A 413 -29.96 -11.01 3.98
C ARG A 413 -29.79 -11.23 5.49
N ASP A 414 -28.91 -12.12 5.90
CA ASP A 414 -28.77 -12.56 7.27
C ASP A 414 -27.64 -11.81 8.00
N GLY A 415 -26.68 -11.23 7.26
CA GLY A 415 -25.56 -10.50 7.87
C GLY A 415 -24.53 -9.98 6.89
N VAL A 416 -23.39 -9.55 7.42
CA VAL A 416 -22.26 -8.96 6.69
C VAL A 416 -20.94 -9.32 7.37
N GLY A 417 -19.85 -9.31 6.60
CA GLY A 417 -18.50 -9.60 7.05
C GLY A 417 -18.04 -11.00 6.65
N VAL A 418 -16.76 -11.26 6.85
CA VAL A 418 -16.12 -12.53 6.46
C VAL A 418 -15.84 -13.35 7.71
N ASP A 419 -16.35 -14.56 7.79
CA ASP A 419 -15.96 -15.47 8.87
C ASP A 419 -14.56 -16.02 8.62
N ARG A 420 -13.58 -15.48 9.35
CA ARG A 420 -12.18 -15.84 9.32
C ARG A 420 -11.72 -16.59 10.58
N THR A 421 -12.67 -17.03 11.42
CA THR A 421 -12.38 -17.79 12.63
C THR A 421 -11.86 -19.20 12.32
N ARG A 422 -11.17 -19.78 13.29
CA ARG A 422 -10.72 -21.19 13.19
C ARG A 422 -11.85 -22.16 13.39
N ALA A 423 -12.88 -21.75 14.14
CA ALA A 423 -13.98 -22.63 14.50
C ALA A 423 -14.93 -22.91 13.33
N THR A 424 -15.27 -21.89 12.54
CA THR A 424 -16.33 -21.97 11.52
C THR A 424 -15.96 -21.34 10.20
N GLY A 425 -14.91 -20.52 10.16
CA GLY A 425 -14.50 -19.76 9.01
C GLY A 425 -13.27 -20.31 8.28
N THR A 426 -12.52 -19.41 7.63
CA THR A 426 -11.33 -19.74 6.85
C THR A 426 -10.11 -20.11 7.70
N GLY A 427 -10.16 -19.85 9.00
CA GLY A 427 -9.06 -20.12 9.94
C GLY A 427 -7.94 -19.08 9.91
N TYR A 428 -8.14 -17.94 9.27
CA TYR A 428 -7.13 -16.89 9.17
C TYR A 428 -6.65 -16.36 10.54
N THR A 429 -7.55 -16.27 11.53
CA THR A 429 -7.19 -15.89 12.90
C THR A 429 -6.07 -16.76 13.48
N GLY A 430 -6.00 -18.03 13.05
CA GLY A 430 -4.96 -18.98 13.45
C GLY A 430 -3.55 -18.64 12.99
N GLN A 431 -3.38 -17.73 12.01
CA GLN A 431 -2.08 -17.29 11.53
C GLN A 431 -1.41 -16.28 12.45
N TYR A 432 -2.17 -15.68 13.38
CA TYR A 432 -1.64 -14.74 14.36
C TYR A 432 -1.02 -15.47 15.57
N PRO A 433 0.08 -14.93 16.15
CA PRO A 433 0.53 -15.36 17.47
C PRO A 433 -0.49 -14.99 18.57
N LYS A 434 -0.38 -15.59 19.74
CA LYS A 434 -1.03 -15.06 20.92
C LYS A 434 -0.44 -13.69 21.28
N PRO A 435 -1.23 -12.74 21.84
CA PRO A 435 -2.66 -12.88 22.18
C PRO A 435 -3.63 -12.63 21.01
N TRP A 436 -3.16 -12.08 19.87
CA TRP A 436 -4.00 -11.60 18.78
C TRP A 436 -4.90 -12.68 18.18
N ARG A 437 -4.38 -13.91 18.07
CA ARG A 437 -5.19 -15.05 17.65
C ARG A 437 -6.47 -15.18 18.47
N ASP A 438 -6.36 -15.06 19.80
CA ASP A 438 -7.48 -15.26 20.70
C ASP A 438 -8.39 -14.02 20.71
N VAL A 439 -7.82 -12.82 20.57
CA VAL A 439 -8.56 -11.55 20.44
C VAL A 439 -9.44 -11.55 19.20
N TYR A 440 -8.88 -11.90 18.05
CA TYR A 440 -9.62 -11.88 16.78
C TYR A 440 -10.57 -13.06 16.58
N GLU A 441 -10.38 -14.16 17.31
CA GLU A 441 -11.26 -15.34 17.25
C GLU A 441 -12.62 -15.09 17.88
N SER A 442 -12.71 -14.26 18.92
CA SER A 442 -13.91 -14.05 19.70
C SER A 442 -14.61 -12.74 19.35
N LEU A 443 -15.93 -12.81 19.13
CA LEU A 443 -16.78 -11.62 18.96
C LEU A 443 -16.75 -10.68 20.19
N GLU A 444 -16.44 -11.21 21.38
CA GLU A 444 -16.40 -10.39 22.60
C GLU A 444 -15.13 -9.53 22.69
N THR A 445 -14.06 -9.96 22.06
CA THR A 445 -12.74 -9.31 22.16
C THR A 445 -12.25 -8.70 20.85
N CYS A 446 -12.85 -9.07 19.72
CA CYS A 446 -12.51 -8.49 18.43
C CYS A 446 -12.84 -6.98 18.45
N PRO A 447 -11.89 -6.10 18.10
CA PRO A 447 -12.16 -4.67 18.00
C PRO A 447 -13.25 -4.37 16.97
N ASP A 448 -14.17 -3.44 17.29
CA ASP A 448 -15.28 -3.10 16.40
C ASP A 448 -14.80 -2.68 15.01
N GLU A 449 -13.71 -1.92 14.93
CA GLU A 449 -13.13 -1.44 13.67
C GLU A 449 -12.62 -2.54 12.73
N LEU A 450 -12.44 -3.77 13.23
CA LEU A 450 -12.04 -4.95 12.47
C LEU A 450 -13.09 -6.07 12.48
N LEU A 451 -14.26 -5.81 13.06
CA LEU A 451 -15.29 -6.83 13.25
C LEU A 451 -15.67 -7.54 11.95
N LEU A 452 -15.99 -6.79 10.90
CA LEU A 452 -16.44 -7.35 9.64
C LEU A 452 -15.30 -7.92 8.78
N PHE A 453 -14.06 -7.63 9.15
CA PHE A 453 -12.92 -8.30 8.59
C PHE A 453 -12.79 -9.74 9.10
N PHE A 454 -13.04 -9.97 10.40
CA PHE A 454 -12.84 -11.29 11.02
C PHE A 454 -14.10 -12.11 11.19
N HIS A 455 -15.27 -11.49 11.23
CA HIS A 455 -16.53 -12.16 11.55
C HIS A 455 -17.65 -11.81 10.58
N HIS A 456 -18.48 -12.81 10.28
CA HIS A 456 -19.78 -12.60 9.66
C HIS A 456 -20.84 -12.49 10.74
N VAL A 457 -21.51 -11.35 10.84
CA VAL A 457 -22.46 -11.08 11.93
C VAL A 457 -23.81 -10.59 11.39
N PRO A 458 -24.91 -10.86 12.13
CA PRO A 458 -26.20 -10.28 11.81
C PRO A 458 -26.15 -8.75 11.83
N TYR A 459 -26.96 -8.10 11.02
CA TYR A 459 -27.09 -6.64 11.00
C TYR A 459 -27.51 -6.04 12.35
N THR A 460 -28.19 -6.82 13.18
CA THR A 460 -28.62 -6.45 14.53
C THR A 460 -27.58 -6.75 15.61
N HIS A 461 -26.41 -7.27 15.25
CA HIS A 461 -25.31 -7.46 16.21
C HIS A 461 -24.98 -6.12 16.87
N VAL A 462 -24.88 -6.11 18.20
CA VAL A 462 -24.59 -4.91 18.98
C VAL A 462 -23.09 -4.80 19.19
N LEU A 463 -22.53 -3.69 18.71
CA LEU A 463 -21.11 -3.33 18.86
C LEU A 463 -20.78 -2.98 20.32
N GLN A 464 -19.49 -2.97 20.65
CA GLN A 464 -19.00 -2.55 21.99
C GLN A 464 -19.46 -1.11 22.29
N GLY A 465 -19.56 -0.25 21.27
CA GLY A 465 -20.10 1.10 21.39
C GLY A 465 -21.62 1.21 21.62
N GLY A 466 -22.36 0.08 21.61
CA GLY A 466 -23.77 -0.02 21.93
C GLY A 466 -24.73 0.16 20.75
N SER A 467 -24.29 0.58 19.56
CA SER A 467 -25.10 0.62 18.33
C SER A 467 -25.13 -0.73 17.63
N THR A 468 -26.16 -0.99 16.83
CA THR A 468 -26.16 -2.17 15.95
C THR A 468 -25.24 -1.96 14.76
N VAL A 469 -24.75 -3.04 14.16
CA VAL A 469 -23.91 -2.99 12.95
C VAL A 469 -24.55 -2.15 11.86
N ILE A 470 -25.84 -2.37 11.58
CA ILE A 470 -26.54 -1.61 10.53
C ILE A 470 -26.67 -0.13 10.89
N GLN A 471 -26.97 0.21 12.14
CA GLN A 471 -27.08 1.60 12.56
C GLN A 471 -25.73 2.30 12.53
N HIS A 472 -24.65 1.60 12.90
CA HIS A 472 -23.29 2.11 12.79
C HIS A 472 -22.92 2.41 11.33
N ILE A 473 -23.26 1.51 10.39
CA ILE A 473 -23.01 1.76 8.95
C ILE A 473 -23.72 3.04 8.51
N TYR A 474 -24.98 3.23 8.88
CA TYR A 474 -25.70 4.46 8.55
C TYR A 474 -25.06 5.70 9.17
N ASP A 475 -24.80 5.64 10.47
CA ASP A 475 -24.30 6.77 11.24
C ASP A 475 -22.93 7.24 10.73
N THR A 476 -21.99 6.32 10.48
CA THR A 476 -20.64 6.67 10.04
C THR A 476 -20.63 7.31 8.65
N HIS A 477 -21.48 6.86 7.74
CA HIS A 477 -21.57 7.44 6.41
C HIS A 477 -22.16 8.86 6.43
N PHE A 478 -23.14 9.13 7.29
CA PHE A 478 -23.65 10.50 7.49
C PHE A 478 -22.60 11.39 8.18
N ASP A 479 -21.97 10.91 9.26
CA ASP A 479 -20.92 11.67 9.98
C ASP A 479 -19.72 11.98 9.07
N GLY A 480 -19.31 11.02 8.25
CA GLY A 480 -18.20 11.21 7.30
C GLY A 480 -18.48 12.33 6.30
N VAL A 481 -19.70 12.42 5.75
CA VAL A 481 -20.09 13.53 4.87
C VAL A 481 -20.07 14.87 5.62
N GLU A 482 -20.66 14.94 6.82
CA GLU A 482 -20.65 16.16 7.64
C GLU A 482 -19.22 16.61 7.99
N ARG A 483 -18.29 15.67 8.21
CA ARG A 483 -16.87 16.01 8.44
C ARG A 483 -16.22 16.61 7.19
N VAL A 484 -16.50 16.07 6.00
CA VAL A 484 -16.00 16.65 4.75
C VAL A 484 -16.61 18.04 4.51
N GLU A 485 -17.88 18.27 4.81
CA GLU A 485 -18.51 19.60 4.76
C GLU A 485 -17.77 20.60 5.69
N ARG A 486 -17.38 20.15 6.89
CA ARG A 486 -16.55 20.96 7.80
C ARG A 486 -15.17 21.24 7.22
N MET A 487 -14.52 20.27 6.56
CA MET A 487 -13.23 20.48 5.88
C MET A 487 -13.36 21.57 4.80
N VAL A 488 -14.40 21.50 3.97
CA VAL A 488 -14.70 22.53 2.96
C VAL A 488 -14.87 23.90 3.58
N SER A 489 -15.73 24.03 4.59
CA SER A 489 -15.99 25.31 5.25
C SER A 489 -14.75 25.86 5.98
N THR A 490 -13.96 25.00 6.61
CA THR A 490 -12.68 25.37 7.21
C THR A 490 -11.72 25.93 6.18
N TRP A 491 -11.57 25.23 5.03
CA TRP A 491 -10.70 25.72 3.96
C TRP A 491 -11.16 27.08 3.42
N GLU A 492 -12.45 27.25 3.15
CA GLU A 492 -12.98 28.54 2.67
C GLU A 492 -12.68 29.70 3.64
N SER A 493 -12.61 29.44 4.94
CA SER A 493 -12.30 30.46 5.93
C SER A 493 -10.82 30.88 5.96
N VAL A 494 -9.91 30.07 5.41
CA VAL A 494 -8.45 30.32 5.48
C VAL A 494 -7.77 30.35 4.10
N ALA A 495 -8.46 30.01 3.03
CA ALA A 495 -7.89 29.83 1.69
C ALA A 495 -7.16 31.07 1.17
N ASP A 496 -7.65 32.26 1.48
CA ASP A 496 -7.05 33.53 1.05
C ASP A 496 -5.68 33.82 1.73
N LEU A 497 -5.31 33.01 2.72
CA LEU A 497 -3.99 33.08 3.38
C LEU A 497 -2.95 32.18 2.71
N ALA A 498 -3.37 31.32 1.77
CA ALA A 498 -2.48 30.51 0.93
C ALA A 498 -2.24 31.20 -0.43
N SER A 499 -1.32 30.65 -1.22
CA SER A 499 -1.16 31.12 -2.61
C SER A 499 -2.39 30.80 -3.45
N ASP A 500 -2.70 31.65 -4.45
CA ASP A 500 -3.89 31.50 -5.32
C ASP A 500 -3.99 30.10 -5.96
N ASP A 501 -2.86 29.53 -6.36
CA ASP A 501 -2.82 28.21 -6.99
C ASP A 501 -3.15 27.08 -6.01
N VAL A 502 -2.63 27.16 -4.78
CA VAL A 502 -2.97 26.22 -3.71
C VAL A 502 -4.41 26.39 -3.31
N ALA A 503 -4.86 27.64 -3.10
CA ALA A 503 -6.24 27.95 -2.73
C ALA A 503 -7.24 27.35 -3.71
N ARG A 504 -7.00 27.55 -5.03
CA ARG A 504 -7.84 27.02 -6.09
C ARG A 504 -7.83 25.49 -6.13
N ARG A 505 -6.63 24.86 -6.15
CA ARG A 505 -6.50 23.41 -6.24
C ARG A 505 -7.15 22.70 -5.06
N VAL A 506 -6.97 23.19 -3.85
CA VAL A 506 -7.58 22.59 -2.66
C VAL A 506 -9.10 22.72 -2.68
N ARG A 507 -9.65 23.87 -3.14
CA ARG A 507 -11.11 24.00 -3.35
C ARG A 507 -11.65 22.97 -4.33
N GLU A 508 -11.00 22.80 -5.47
CA GLU A 508 -11.38 21.79 -6.47
C GLU A 508 -11.38 20.38 -5.88
N ARG A 509 -10.34 20.04 -5.11
CA ARG A 509 -10.18 18.73 -4.49
C ARG A 509 -11.18 18.46 -3.36
N LEU A 510 -11.42 19.43 -2.49
CA LEU A 510 -12.41 19.29 -1.43
C LEU A 510 -13.83 19.24 -1.97
N ALA A 511 -14.15 19.97 -3.04
CA ALA A 511 -15.44 19.87 -3.72
C ALA A 511 -15.66 18.47 -4.30
N GLU A 512 -14.63 17.88 -4.94
CA GLU A 512 -14.67 16.50 -5.43
C GLU A 512 -14.78 15.49 -4.28
N GLN A 513 -14.04 15.68 -3.20
CA GLN A 513 -14.13 14.82 -2.01
C GLN A 513 -15.53 14.83 -1.40
N LEU A 514 -16.17 16.00 -1.30
CA LEU A 514 -17.54 16.11 -0.80
C LEU A 514 -18.52 15.39 -1.73
N ARG A 515 -18.41 15.61 -3.05
CA ARG A 515 -19.24 14.92 -4.04
C ARG A 515 -19.09 13.39 -3.90
N SER A 516 -17.85 12.92 -3.78
CA SER A 516 -17.55 11.49 -3.63
C SER A 516 -18.05 10.94 -2.29
N ALA A 517 -17.87 11.66 -1.18
CA ALA A 517 -18.36 11.22 0.13
C ALA A 517 -19.90 11.08 0.17
N VAL A 518 -20.63 12.00 -0.50
CA VAL A 518 -22.09 11.89 -0.68
C VAL A 518 -22.43 10.65 -1.51
N GLU A 519 -21.72 10.38 -2.60
CA GLU A 519 -21.90 9.18 -3.43
C GLU A 519 -21.68 7.90 -2.62
N TRP A 520 -20.64 7.83 -1.81
CA TRP A 520 -20.35 6.72 -0.91
C TRP A 520 -21.49 6.51 0.09
N ARG A 521 -21.91 7.56 0.80
CA ARG A 521 -23.02 7.50 1.75
C ARG A 521 -24.29 6.95 1.12
N ASP A 522 -24.67 7.50 -0.03
CA ASP A 522 -25.93 7.17 -0.66
C ASP A 522 -25.92 5.73 -1.19
N GLN A 523 -24.84 5.30 -1.86
CA GLN A 523 -24.75 3.94 -2.40
C GLN A 523 -24.64 2.89 -1.29
N VAL A 524 -23.78 3.09 -0.30
CA VAL A 524 -23.55 2.11 0.76
C VAL A 524 -24.78 1.99 1.66
N ASN A 525 -25.34 3.11 2.10
CA ASN A 525 -26.54 3.08 2.96
C ASN A 525 -27.74 2.46 2.24
N THR A 526 -27.97 2.78 0.97
CA THR A 526 -29.04 2.18 0.17
C THR A 526 -28.86 0.67 0.02
N TYR A 527 -27.62 0.24 -0.26
CA TYR A 527 -27.31 -1.18 -0.40
C TYR A 527 -27.62 -1.96 0.87
N PHE A 528 -27.14 -1.49 2.03
CA PHE A 528 -27.36 -2.18 3.28
C PHE A 528 -28.81 -2.07 3.78
N LEU A 529 -29.53 -0.99 3.47
CA LEU A 529 -30.96 -0.91 3.70
C LEU A 529 -31.72 -2.00 2.92
N ARG A 530 -31.38 -2.20 1.65
CA ARG A 530 -31.99 -3.25 0.82
C ARG A 530 -31.63 -4.66 1.29
N LYS A 531 -30.39 -4.88 1.76
CA LYS A 531 -29.95 -6.20 2.24
C LYS A 531 -30.61 -6.55 3.58
N SER A 532 -30.59 -5.63 4.53
CA SER A 532 -31.07 -5.87 5.90
C SER A 532 -32.59 -5.72 6.05
N GLY A 533 -33.22 -4.82 5.28
CA GLY A 533 -34.60 -4.39 5.49
C GLY A 533 -34.81 -3.57 6.76
N ILE A 534 -33.73 -3.13 7.45
CA ILE A 534 -33.78 -2.38 8.71
C ILE A 534 -33.60 -0.90 8.41
N VAL A 535 -34.58 -0.10 8.82
CA VAL A 535 -34.57 1.36 8.60
C VAL A 535 -33.66 2.06 9.60
N ASP A 536 -33.16 3.23 9.19
CA ASP A 536 -32.37 4.10 10.06
C ASP A 536 -33.17 4.58 11.28
N GLU A 537 -32.65 4.35 12.49
CA GLU A 537 -33.30 4.77 13.75
C GLU A 537 -33.49 6.29 13.84
N LYS A 538 -32.62 7.07 13.16
CA LYS A 538 -32.67 8.53 13.13
C LYS A 538 -33.57 9.06 12.01
N SER A 539 -34.22 8.18 11.26
CA SER A 539 -35.16 8.53 10.18
C SER A 539 -34.57 9.49 9.12
N ARG A 540 -33.26 9.40 8.88
CA ARG A 540 -32.61 10.16 7.81
C ARG A 540 -32.99 9.57 6.45
N THR A 541 -32.96 10.40 5.42
CA THR A 541 -33.26 9.94 4.06
C THR A 541 -32.13 9.05 3.53
N ILE A 542 -32.47 7.81 3.18
CA ILE A 542 -31.62 6.87 2.43
C ILE A 542 -32.32 6.63 1.10
N TYR A 543 -31.63 6.85 -0.02
CA TYR A 543 -32.22 6.86 -1.37
C TYR A 543 -32.26 5.48 -2.01
#